data_dca0051ea11261fc8bb029a53e9d2434
#
_entry.id   dca0051ea11261fc8bb029a53e9d2434
#
_cell.length_a   1.000
_cell.length_b   1.000
_cell.length_c   1.000
_cell.angle_alpha   90.00
_cell.angle_beta   90.00
_cell.angle_gamma   90.00
#
_symmetry.space_group_name_H-M   'P 1'
#
loop_
_entity.id
_entity.type
_entity.pdbx_description
1 polymer ?
#
loop_
_entity_poly.entity_id
_entity_poly.type
_entity_poly.pdbx_seq_one_letter_code
_entity_poly.pdbx_strand_id
1 'polypeptide(L)'
;MGLRDALRRTRENIFGRVASMLRRKDPALLEEIEDILLSGDVGIETTEFFIEELKKVHPDKYLERLRELLVEMLSVPHESVHNPPVVYLFVGVNGVGKTTTIGKIGLYFRKKKKSVLFAACDTFRTGAQEQLKIWADRAGADIVSSQYGADPSAVAFDAFDAAVSRGVDCLLIDTAGRLHTKTGLMEEMAKIKRTLNKKREDLPQEILIVIDATTGQNAIHQVEIFNEKLGLTGIVLTKMDGTAKGGVILPIVRRFNLPVLFVGTG
;
A
#
# COMPACT_ATOMS: atom_id res chain seq x y z
N MET A 1 -5.88 -15.27 11.29
CA MET A 1 -4.43 -15.05 11.46
C MET A 1 -4.23 -13.61 11.92
N GLY A 2 -3.59 -13.34 13.06
CA GLY A 2 -3.39 -11.98 13.57
C GLY A 2 -2.22 -11.29 12.87
N LEU A 3 -2.17 -9.94 12.92
CA LEU A 3 -1.06 -9.15 12.36
C LEU A 3 0.30 -9.62 12.89
N ARG A 4 0.38 -9.99 14.17
CA ARG A 4 1.62 -10.53 14.80
C ARG A 4 2.09 -11.85 14.17
N ASP A 5 1.16 -12.72 13.79
CA ASP A 5 1.49 -14.02 13.18
C ASP A 5 1.97 -13.84 11.74
N ALA A 6 1.33 -12.94 10.99
CA ALA A 6 1.69 -12.61 9.62
C ALA A 6 3.08 -11.93 9.52
N LEU A 7 3.40 -11.08 10.49
CA LEU A 7 4.71 -10.40 10.56
C LEU A 7 5.80 -11.26 11.22
N ARG A 8 5.49 -12.51 11.67
CA ARG A 8 6.42 -13.37 12.41
C ARG A 8 7.71 -13.60 11.63
N ARG A 9 7.64 -13.93 10.34
CA ARG A 9 8.83 -14.21 9.51
C ARG A 9 9.75 -13.01 9.36
N THR A 10 9.21 -11.84 9.07
CA THR A 10 10.00 -10.60 8.97
C THR A 10 10.59 -10.21 10.32
N ARG A 11 9.81 -10.33 11.40
CA ARG A 11 10.26 -10.05 12.76
C ARG A 11 11.37 -11.01 13.21
N GLU A 12 11.23 -12.31 12.98
CA GLU A 12 12.23 -13.32 13.35
C GLU A 12 13.50 -13.17 12.53
N ASN A 13 13.41 -12.82 11.26
CA ASN A 13 14.58 -12.62 10.42
C ASN A 13 15.39 -11.37 10.82
N ILE A 14 14.75 -10.25 11.12
CA ILE A 14 15.45 -9.02 11.49
C ILE A 14 15.71 -8.99 13.00
N PHE A 15 14.66 -8.85 13.81
CA PHE A 15 14.82 -8.65 15.26
C PHE A 15 15.28 -9.89 16.02
N GLY A 16 14.87 -11.09 15.58
CA GLY A 16 15.28 -12.35 16.22
C GLY A 16 16.78 -12.60 16.04
N ARG A 17 17.32 -12.33 14.85
CA ARG A 17 18.76 -12.43 14.57
C ARG A 17 19.55 -11.37 15.34
N VAL A 18 19.17 -10.10 15.27
CA VAL A 18 19.81 -9.01 16.03
C VAL A 18 19.79 -9.32 17.53
N ALA A 19 18.65 -9.73 18.10
CA ALA A 19 18.56 -10.06 19.52
C ALA A 19 19.44 -11.26 19.93
N SER A 20 19.62 -12.25 19.04
CA SER A 20 20.51 -13.40 19.32
C SER A 20 21.99 -13.01 19.32
N MET A 21 22.37 -12.05 18.48
CA MET A 21 23.73 -11.53 18.35
C MET A 21 24.15 -10.66 19.53
N LEU A 22 23.27 -9.78 19.98
CA LEU A 22 23.51 -8.93 21.16
C LEU A 22 23.90 -9.72 22.40
N ARG A 23 23.49 -11.01 22.51
CA ARG A 23 23.88 -11.89 23.61
C ARG A 23 25.34 -12.35 23.53
N ARG A 24 25.98 -12.27 22.35
CA ARG A 24 27.35 -12.77 22.11
C ARG A 24 28.44 -11.72 22.36
N LYS A 25 28.10 -10.42 22.49
CA LYS A 25 29.04 -9.30 22.68
C LYS A 25 30.17 -9.28 21.63
N ASP A 26 29.82 -9.50 20.35
CA ASP A 26 30.78 -9.55 19.25
C ASP A 26 31.18 -8.16 18.80
N PRO A 27 32.49 -7.88 18.57
CA PRO A 27 32.94 -6.60 18.00
C PRO A 27 32.42 -6.34 16.58
N ALA A 28 32.08 -7.38 15.81
CA ALA A 28 31.52 -7.28 14.48
C ALA A 28 29.98 -7.03 14.45
N LEU A 29 29.37 -6.72 15.61
CA LEU A 29 27.92 -6.66 15.76
C LEU A 29 27.23 -5.68 14.78
N LEU A 30 27.84 -4.55 14.46
CA LEU A 30 27.29 -3.58 13.49
C LEU A 30 27.30 -4.12 12.06
N GLU A 31 28.39 -4.79 11.66
CA GLU A 31 28.50 -5.41 10.33
C GLU A 31 27.45 -6.51 10.15
N GLU A 32 27.23 -7.32 11.19
CA GLU A 32 26.20 -8.36 11.18
C GLU A 32 24.77 -7.78 11.15
N ILE A 33 24.51 -6.64 11.83
CA ILE A 33 23.23 -5.92 11.73
C ILE A 33 23.04 -5.37 10.34
N GLU A 34 24.07 -4.81 9.71
CA GLU A 34 24.06 -4.31 8.35
C GLU A 34 23.65 -5.42 7.36
N ASP A 35 24.29 -6.58 7.44
CA ASP A 35 23.97 -7.75 6.61
C ASP A 35 22.52 -8.21 6.79
N ILE A 36 22.01 -8.20 8.03
CA ILE A 36 20.62 -8.55 8.30
C ILE A 36 19.65 -7.57 7.64
N LEU A 37 19.90 -6.27 7.76
CA LEU A 37 19.07 -5.22 7.18
C LEU A 37 19.07 -5.31 5.64
N LEU A 38 20.23 -5.48 5.02
CA LEU A 38 20.37 -5.66 3.58
C LEU A 38 19.65 -6.93 3.09
N SER A 39 19.83 -8.06 3.79
CA SER A 39 19.13 -9.32 3.47
C SER A 39 17.60 -9.22 3.60
N GLY A 40 17.11 -8.27 4.39
CA GLY A 40 15.69 -7.96 4.59
C GLY A 40 15.11 -6.98 3.56
N ASP A 41 15.84 -6.63 2.50
CA ASP A 41 15.48 -5.64 1.48
C ASP A 41 15.31 -4.20 2.01
N VAL A 42 16.01 -3.83 3.10
CA VAL A 42 16.00 -2.46 3.65
C VAL A 42 16.68 -1.46 2.71
N GLY A 43 17.53 -1.94 1.79
CA GLY A 43 18.27 -1.10 0.85
C GLY A 43 19.47 -0.40 1.50
N ILE A 44 20.47 -0.07 0.68
CA ILE A 44 21.78 0.42 1.14
C ILE A 44 21.64 1.73 1.93
N GLU A 45 21.05 2.76 1.33
CA GLU A 45 20.96 4.11 1.95
C GLU A 45 20.20 4.11 3.30
N THR A 46 19.18 3.26 3.42
CA THR A 46 18.40 3.16 4.67
C THR A 46 19.14 2.34 5.71
N THR A 47 19.88 1.32 5.28
CA THR A 47 20.76 0.53 6.16
C THR A 47 21.89 1.39 6.71
N GLU A 48 22.60 2.14 5.87
CA GLU A 48 23.64 3.09 6.29
C GLU A 48 23.11 4.08 7.33
N PHE A 49 21.92 4.65 7.08
CA PHE A 49 21.28 5.53 8.06
C PHE A 49 21.08 4.85 9.42
N PHE A 50 20.58 3.61 9.44
CA PHE A 50 20.41 2.89 10.70
C PHE A 50 21.74 2.59 11.39
N ILE A 51 22.76 2.18 10.64
CA ILE A 51 24.09 1.92 11.21
C ILE A 51 24.71 3.19 11.82
N GLU A 52 24.60 4.34 11.13
CA GLU A 52 25.08 5.62 11.65
C GLU A 52 24.37 6.02 12.96
N GLU A 53 23.06 5.79 13.06
CA GLU A 53 22.32 6.06 14.28
C GLU A 53 22.66 5.08 15.41
N LEU A 54 22.93 3.82 15.10
CA LEU A 54 23.35 2.82 16.08
C LEU A 54 24.76 3.11 16.64
N LYS A 55 25.70 3.63 15.84
CA LYS A 55 27.02 4.05 16.30
C LYS A 55 26.99 5.11 17.42
N LYS A 56 25.88 5.86 17.55
CA LYS A 56 25.71 6.92 18.56
C LYS A 56 25.33 6.40 19.94
N VAL A 57 24.96 5.11 20.07
CA VAL A 57 24.49 4.52 21.32
C VAL A 57 25.35 3.32 21.74
N HIS A 58 25.27 2.93 23.01
CA HIS A 58 25.96 1.74 23.50
C HIS A 58 25.35 0.45 22.90
N PRO A 59 26.15 -0.58 22.59
CA PRO A 59 25.69 -1.83 21.99
C PRO A 59 24.48 -2.48 22.67
N ASP A 60 24.37 -2.42 23.99
CA ASP A 60 23.23 -2.96 24.75
C ASP A 60 21.91 -2.28 24.39
N LYS A 61 21.92 -1.09 23.77
CA LYS A 61 20.75 -0.32 23.33
C LYS A 61 20.44 -0.45 21.85
N TYR A 62 21.22 -1.19 21.06
CA TYR A 62 21.01 -1.26 19.61
C TYR A 62 19.60 -1.73 19.21
N LEU A 63 19.06 -2.75 19.89
CA LEU A 63 17.73 -3.26 19.60
C LEU A 63 16.63 -2.24 19.93
N GLU A 64 16.78 -1.53 21.05
CA GLU A 64 15.85 -0.48 21.45
C GLU A 64 15.88 0.69 20.45
N ARG A 65 17.09 1.19 20.15
CA ARG A 65 17.27 2.28 19.19
C ARG A 65 16.77 1.93 17.79
N LEU A 66 17.03 0.72 17.31
CA LEU A 66 16.54 0.26 16.03
C LEU A 66 15.00 0.25 15.99
N ARG A 67 14.34 -0.16 17.08
CA ARG A 67 12.87 -0.10 17.16
C ARG A 67 12.34 1.33 17.14
N GLU A 68 12.96 2.24 17.87
CA GLU A 68 12.59 3.67 17.86
C GLU A 68 12.68 4.24 16.45
N LEU A 69 13.81 4.04 15.77
CA LEU A 69 14.05 4.51 14.41
C LEU A 69 13.02 3.97 13.42
N LEU A 70 12.64 2.69 13.55
CA LEU A 70 11.61 2.09 12.72
C LEU A 70 10.22 2.69 12.99
N VAL A 71 9.88 2.92 14.26
CA VAL A 71 8.62 3.57 14.62
C VAL A 71 8.59 5.02 14.14
N GLU A 72 9.66 5.78 14.36
CA GLU A 72 9.82 7.16 13.87
C GLU A 72 9.64 7.22 12.34
N MET A 73 10.34 6.36 11.60
CA MET A 73 10.27 6.32 10.13
C MET A 73 8.89 5.94 9.59
N LEU A 74 8.20 5.00 10.23
CA LEU A 74 6.88 4.53 9.78
C LEU A 74 5.72 5.40 10.28
N SER A 75 5.97 6.33 11.20
CA SER A 75 4.96 7.23 11.77
C SER A 75 4.75 8.48 10.92
N VAL A 76 4.54 8.29 9.61
CA VAL A 76 4.22 9.40 8.70
C VAL A 76 2.80 9.90 9.00
N PRO A 77 2.61 11.21 9.28
CA PRO A 77 1.29 11.77 9.49
C PRO A 77 0.37 11.58 8.28
N HIS A 78 -0.89 11.27 8.53
CA HIS A 78 -1.92 11.15 7.51
C HIS A 78 -3.20 11.86 7.94
N GLU A 79 -3.67 12.77 7.11
CA GLU A 79 -4.96 13.42 7.32
C GLU A 79 -6.08 12.49 6.84
N SER A 80 -6.89 12.02 7.78
CA SER A 80 -7.97 11.06 7.52
C SER A 80 -9.38 11.67 7.55
N VAL A 81 -9.48 12.98 7.71
CA VAL A 81 -10.78 13.68 7.82
C VAL A 81 -11.17 14.22 6.46
N HIS A 82 -12.06 13.51 5.79
CA HIS A 82 -12.60 13.92 4.50
C HIS A 82 -14.14 13.94 4.54
N ASN A 83 -14.74 14.81 3.73
CA ASN A 83 -16.18 14.83 3.55
C ASN A 83 -16.65 13.66 2.65
N PRO A 84 -17.69 12.91 3.04
CA PRO A 84 -18.23 11.84 2.22
C PRO A 84 -18.81 12.34 0.88
N PRO A 85 -18.82 11.49 -0.15
CA PRO A 85 -18.11 10.22 -0.20
C PRO A 85 -16.60 10.41 -0.24
N VAL A 86 -15.86 9.66 0.60
CA VAL A 86 -14.39 9.59 0.49
C VAL A 86 -14.03 8.65 -0.65
N VAL A 87 -13.30 9.15 -1.62
CA VAL A 87 -12.92 8.42 -2.83
C VAL A 87 -11.51 7.88 -2.70
N TYR A 88 -11.39 6.55 -2.73
CA TYR A 88 -10.14 5.81 -2.72
C TYR A 88 -9.84 5.28 -4.12
N LEU A 89 -8.80 5.79 -4.76
CA LEU A 89 -8.30 5.30 -6.04
C LEU A 89 -7.13 4.34 -5.78
N PHE A 90 -7.32 3.05 -6.08
CA PHE A 90 -6.27 2.05 -5.90
C PHE A 90 -5.49 1.84 -7.19
N VAL A 91 -4.18 2.05 -7.12
CA VAL A 91 -3.26 1.92 -8.26
C VAL A 91 -2.17 0.88 -7.96
N GLY A 92 -1.45 0.44 -8.99
CA GLY A 92 -0.36 -0.53 -8.87
C GLY A 92 -0.37 -1.56 -10.01
N VAL A 93 0.69 -2.35 -10.11
CA VAL A 93 0.87 -3.30 -11.21
C VAL A 93 -0.03 -4.55 -11.07
N ASN A 94 -0.13 -5.36 -12.13
CA ASN A 94 -0.87 -6.62 -12.06
C ASN A 94 -0.20 -7.61 -11.09
N GLY A 95 -1.02 -8.43 -10.40
CA GLY A 95 -0.55 -9.49 -9.51
C GLY A 95 -0.20 -9.04 -8.08
N VAL A 96 -0.17 -7.75 -7.79
CA VAL A 96 0.09 -7.24 -6.42
C VAL A 96 -1.09 -7.44 -5.46
N GLY A 97 -2.25 -7.86 -5.95
CA GLY A 97 -3.43 -8.14 -5.12
C GLY A 97 -4.39 -6.97 -4.96
N LYS A 98 -4.44 -6.00 -5.91
CA LYS A 98 -5.36 -4.83 -5.86
C LYS A 98 -6.80 -5.22 -5.56
N THR A 99 -7.46 -5.92 -6.47
CA THR A 99 -8.88 -6.29 -6.37
C THR A 99 -9.22 -7.01 -5.07
N THR A 100 -8.38 -7.97 -4.65
CA THR A 100 -8.54 -8.69 -3.38
C THR A 100 -8.42 -7.75 -2.18
N THR A 101 -7.45 -6.85 -2.21
CA THR A 101 -7.23 -5.87 -1.14
C THR A 101 -8.38 -4.88 -1.03
N ILE A 102 -8.86 -4.36 -2.16
CA ILE A 102 -10.01 -3.46 -2.23
C ILE A 102 -11.24 -4.13 -1.60
N GLY A 103 -11.50 -5.39 -1.94
CA GLY A 103 -12.58 -6.16 -1.35
C GLY A 103 -12.47 -6.30 0.17
N LYS A 104 -11.26 -6.59 0.69
CA LYS A 104 -10.99 -6.68 2.13
C LYS A 104 -11.12 -5.33 2.84
N ILE A 105 -10.68 -4.24 2.22
CA ILE A 105 -10.85 -2.88 2.74
C ILE A 105 -12.34 -2.51 2.77
N GLY A 106 -13.12 -2.87 1.76
CA GLY A 106 -14.57 -2.69 1.77
C GLY A 106 -15.23 -3.42 2.94
N LEU A 107 -14.88 -4.68 3.17
CA LEU A 107 -15.32 -5.45 4.35
C LEU A 107 -14.91 -4.78 5.67
N TYR A 108 -13.69 -4.24 5.76
CA TYR A 108 -13.22 -3.50 6.93
C TYR A 108 -14.07 -2.27 7.20
N PHE A 109 -14.37 -1.45 6.18
CA PHE A 109 -15.23 -0.27 6.32
C PHE A 109 -16.66 -0.65 6.70
N ARG A 110 -17.22 -1.70 6.11
CA ARG A 110 -18.55 -2.23 6.49
C ARG A 110 -18.60 -2.66 7.96
N LYS A 111 -17.55 -3.32 8.48
CA LYS A 111 -17.43 -3.65 9.90
C LYS A 111 -17.35 -2.40 10.78
N LYS A 112 -16.84 -1.29 10.27
CA LYS A 112 -16.84 0.03 10.92
C LYS A 112 -18.16 0.80 10.74
N LYS A 113 -19.21 0.13 10.22
CA LYS A 113 -20.54 0.71 9.95
C LYS A 113 -20.54 1.82 8.89
N LYS A 114 -19.55 1.84 8.01
CA LYS A 114 -19.49 2.72 6.85
C LYS A 114 -20.19 2.09 5.67
N SER A 115 -20.97 2.88 4.93
CA SER A 115 -21.51 2.47 3.64
C SER A 115 -20.43 2.52 2.56
N VAL A 116 -20.41 1.53 1.68
CA VAL A 116 -19.35 1.36 0.66
C VAL A 116 -19.98 1.14 -0.71
N LEU A 117 -19.41 1.79 -1.72
CA LEU A 117 -19.67 1.52 -3.14
C LEU A 117 -18.34 1.12 -3.81
N PHE A 118 -18.39 0.09 -4.64
CA PHE A 118 -17.24 -0.31 -5.46
C PHE A 118 -17.39 0.21 -6.89
N ALA A 119 -16.25 0.54 -7.54
CA ALA A 119 -16.20 0.90 -8.95
C ALA A 119 -15.18 0.02 -9.69
N ALA A 120 -15.65 -0.72 -10.71
CA ALA A 120 -14.84 -1.65 -11.49
C ALA A 120 -14.24 -0.94 -12.71
N CYS A 121 -13.16 -0.18 -12.52
CA CYS A 121 -12.47 0.55 -13.59
C CYS A 121 -11.36 -0.27 -14.28
N ASP A 122 -11.10 -1.54 -13.92
CA ASP A 122 -10.32 -2.49 -14.74
C ASP A 122 -11.23 -3.10 -15.83
N THR A 123 -11.65 -2.27 -16.80
CA THR A 123 -12.68 -2.59 -17.79
C THR A 123 -12.21 -3.59 -18.86
N PHE A 124 -10.91 -3.79 -19.01
CA PHE A 124 -10.33 -4.72 -19.99
C PHE A 124 -10.04 -6.12 -19.42
N ARG A 125 -10.49 -6.40 -18.19
CA ARG A 125 -10.33 -7.71 -17.54
C ARG A 125 -11.65 -8.16 -16.93
N THR A 126 -12.40 -8.98 -17.69
CA THR A 126 -13.69 -9.54 -17.21
C THR A 126 -13.55 -10.24 -15.86
N GLY A 127 -12.51 -11.05 -15.68
CA GLY A 127 -12.26 -11.74 -14.41
C GLY A 127 -11.96 -10.78 -13.23
N ALA A 128 -11.45 -9.57 -13.46
CA ALA A 128 -11.28 -8.58 -12.39
C ALA A 128 -12.62 -7.99 -11.95
N GLN A 129 -13.50 -7.68 -12.92
CA GLN A 129 -14.85 -7.18 -12.62
C GLN A 129 -15.68 -8.25 -11.88
N GLU A 130 -15.64 -9.50 -12.33
CA GLU A 130 -16.33 -10.62 -11.65
C GLU A 130 -15.79 -10.82 -10.23
N GLN A 131 -14.46 -10.77 -10.05
CA GLN A 131 -13.84 -10.87 -8.74
C GLN A 131 -14.27 -9.74 -7.81
N LEU A 132 -14.31 -8.50 -8.31
CA LEU A 132 -14.75 -7.34 -7.52
C LEU A 132 -16.22 -7.46 -7.13
N LYS A 133 -17.07 -7.99 -8.04
CA LYS A 133 -18.49 -8.27 -7.76
C LYS A 133 -18.65 -9.28 -6.62
N ILE A 134 -17.88 -10.36 -6.63
CA ILE A 134 -17.90 -11.35 -5.52
C ILE A 134 -17.53 -10.67 -4.18
N TRP A 135 -16.57 -9.73 -4.18
CA TRP A 135 -16.22 -8.97 -2.99
C TRP A 135 -17.31 -8.00 -2.56
N ALA A 136 -17.99 -7.34 -3.51
CA ALA A 136 -19.13 -6.47 -3.23
C ALA A 136 -20.25 -7.25 -2.56
N ASP A 137 -20.62 -8.40 -3.13
CA ASP A 137 -21.64 -9.30 -2.56
C ASP A 137 -21.27 -9.73 -1.12
N ARG A 138 -20.01 -10.14 -0.89
CA ARG A 138 -19.51 -10.51 0.46
C ARG A 138 -19.53 -9.35 1.45
N ALA A 139 -19.33 -8.14 0.97
CA ALA A 139 -19.36 -6.93 1.81
C ALA A 139 -20.80 -6.42 2.03
N GLY A 140 -21.80 -6.96 1.34
CA GLY A 140 -23.15 -6.41 1.31
C GLY A 140 -23.13 -4.96 0.81
N ALA A 141 -22.38 -4.69 -0.25
CA ALA A 141 -22.18 -3.38 -0.85
C ALA A 141 -22.49 -3.41 -2.34
N ASP A 142 -22.89 -2.26 -2.88
CA ASP A 142 -23.14 -2.10 -4.30
C ASP A 142 -21.85 -2.00 -5.11
N ILE A 143 -21.96 -2.24 -6.42
CA ILE A 143 -20.88 -2.07 -7.39
C ILE A 143 -21.39 -1.31 -8.62
N VAL A 144 -20.59 -0.38 -9.12
CA VAL A 144 -20.74 0.22 -10.44
C VAL A 144 -19.72 -0.43 -11.37
N SER A 145 -20.21 -1.02 -12.45
CA SER A 145 -19.40 -1.66 -13.49
C SER A 145 -20.01 -1.33 -14.86
N SER A 146 -19.24 -1.54 -15.90
CA SER A 146 -19.70 -1.31 -17.27
C SER A 146 -19.31 -2.49 -18.17
N GLN A 147 -19.73 -2.45 -19.43
CA GLN A 147 -19.37 -3.47 -20.40
C GLN A 147 -17.84 -3.50 -20.64
N TYR A 148 -17.36 -4.64 -21.12
CA TYR A 148 -15.94 -4.83 -21.48
C TYR A 148 -15.46 -3.74 -22.43
N GLY A 149 -14.29 -3.15 -22.12
CA GLY A 149 -13.65 -2.13 -22.94
C GLY A 149 -14.22 -0.71 -22.81
N ALA A 150 -15.17 -0.48 -21.90
CA ALA A 150 -15.65 0.87 -21.62
C ALA A 150 -14.52 1.77 -21.08
N ASP A 151 -14.68 3.08 -21.22
CA ASP A 151 -13.72 4.06 -20.70
C ASP A 151 -13.69 4.02 -19.15
N PRO A 152 -12.55 3.66 -18.52
CA PRO A 152 -12.45 3.62 -17.07
C PRO A 152 -12.79 4.94 -16.37
N SER A 153 -12.50 6.07 -17.02
CA SER A 153 -12.81 7.39 -16.47
C SER A 153 -14.33 7.69 -16.48
N ALA A 154 -15.08 7.15 -17.42
CA ALA A 154 -16.54 7.25 -17.43
C ALA A 154 -17.15 6.40 -16.29
N VAL A 155 -16.63 5.19 -16.07
CA VAL A 155 -17.06 4.33 -14.94
C VAL A 155 -16.79 5.01 -13.60
N ALA A 156 -15.63 5.63 -13.43
CA ALA A 156 -15.29 6.36 -12.20
C ALA A 156 -16.22 7.57 -11.99
N PHE A 157 -16.56 8.28 -13.07
CA PHE A 157 -17.48 9.41 -13.04
C PHE A 157 -18.88 9.00 -12.59
N ASP A 158 -19.45 7.95 -13.23
CA ASP A 158 -20.77 7.42 -12.90
C ASP A 158 -20.82 6.84 -11.48
N ALA A 159 -19.73 6.21 -11.05
CA ALA A 159 -19.61 5.69 -9.70
C ALA A 159 -19.60 6.80 -8.64
N PHE A 160 -18.95 7.93 -8.91
CA PHE A 160 -19.00 9.07 -8.01
C PHE A 160 -20.41 9.65 -7.92
N ASP A 161 -21.11 9.85 -9.03
CA ASP A 161 -22.48 10.34 -9.02
C ASP A 161 -23.42 9.37 -8.28
N ALA A 162 -23.24 8.08 -8.47
CA ALA A 162 -23.97 7.06 -7.73
C ALA A 162 -23.64 7.11 -6.21
N ALA A 163 -22.37 7.33 -5.86
CA ALA A 163 -21.95 7.46 -4.45
C ALA A 163 -22.61 8.66 -3.77
N VAL A 164 -22.64 9.81 -4.44
CA VAL A 164 -23.30 11.02 -3.93
C VAL A 164 -24.82 10.79 -3.80
N SER A 165 -25.46 10.30 -4.85
CA SER A 165 -26.93 10.12 -4.89
C SER A 165 -27.44 9.12 -3.83
N ARG A 166 -26.63 8.10 -3.51
CA ARG A 166 -26.92 7.07 -2.51
C ARG A 166 -26.45 7.44 -1.10
N GLY A 167 -25.75 8.56 -0.93
CA GLY A 167 -25.20 9.00 0.35
C GLY A 167 -24.22 8.00 0.97
N VAL A 168 -23.34 7.36 0.17
CA VAL A 168 -22.37 6.41 0.71
C VAL A 168 -21.18 7.11 1.34
N ASP A 169 -20.57 6.48 2.36
CA ASP A 169 -19.41 7.04 3.04
C ASP A 169 -18.11 6.89 2.21
N CYS A 170 -17.95 5.75 1.50
CA CYS A 170 -16.70 5.40 0.83
C CYS A 170 -16.95 4.89 -0.59
N LEU A 171 -16.22 5.43 -1.56
CA LEU A 171 -16.14 4.91 -2.94
C LEU A 171 -14.76 4.29 -3.16
N LEU A 172 -14.71 2.98 -3.47
CA LEU A 172 -13.47 2.22 -3.69
C LEU A 172 -13.33 1.90 -5.18
N ILE A 173 -12.33 2.48 -5.84
CA ILE A 173 -12.11 2.37 -7.28
C ILE A 173 -10.97 1.40 -7.58
N ASP A 174 -11.30 0.25 -8.22
CA ASP A 174 -10.32 -0.72 -8.72
C ASP A 174 -9.89 -0.35 -10.13
N THR A 175 -8.59 -0.27 -10.37
CA THR A 175 -8.03 0.13 -11.66
C THR A 175 -7.21 -0.97 -12.31
N ALA A 176 -6.99 -0.86 -13.62
CA ALA A 176 -6.06 -1.72 -14.35
C ALA A 176 -4.63 -1.64 -13.77
N GLY A 177 -3.80 -2.62 -14.09
CA GLY A 177 -2.40 -2.66 -13.63
C GLY A 177 -1.42 -3.15 -14.70
N ARG A 178 -1.74 -2.95 -15.99
CA ARG A 178 -0.96 -3.47 -17.13
C ARG A 178 0.27 -2.61 -17.40
N LEU A 179 1.40 -2.94 -16.79
CA LEU A 179 2.65 -2.16 -16.89
C LEU A 179 3.38 -2.31 -18.25
N HIS A 180 3.02 -3.28 -19.10
CA HIS A 180 3.71 -3.46 -20.39
C HIS A 180 3.47 -2.32 -21.40
N THR A 181 2.48 -1.47 -21.14
CA THR A 181 2.29 -0.19 -21.82
C THR A 181 2.35 0.92 -20.76
N LYS A 182 3.54 1.16 -20.18
CA LYS A 182 3.73 2.11 -19.07
C LYS A 182 3.03 3.46 -19.31
N THR A 183 3.17 4.01 -20.51
CA THR A 183 2.59 5.30 -20.89
C THR A 183 1.06 5.26 -20.88
N GLY A 184 0.46 4.26 -21.51
CA GLY A 184 -1.01 4.15 -21.60
C GLY A 184 -1.68 3.95 -20.24
N LEU A 185 -1.08 3.12 -19.36
CA LEU A 185 -1.60 2.93 -18.01
C LEU A 185 -1.56 4.23 -17.19
N MET A 186 -0.44 4.94 -17.22
CA MET A 186 -0.30 6.20 -16.48
C MET A 186 -1.24 7.28 -17.00
N GLU A 187 -1.46 7.35 -18.30
CA GLU A 187 -2.42 8.27 -18.90
C GLU A 187 -3.86 7.95 -18.51
N GLU A 188 -4.23 6.65 -18.47
CA GLU A 188 -5.55 6.19 -18.02
C GLU A 188 -5.79 6.59 -16.56
N MET A 189 -4.85 6.32 -15.64
CA MET A 189 -4.97 6.71 -14.24
C MET A 189 -5.06 8.23 -14.08
N ALA A 190 -4.21 8.98 -14.79
CA ALA A 190 -4.26 10.42 -14.77
C ALA A 190 -5.58 10.98 -15.35
N LYS A 191 -6.18 10.30 -16.33
CA LYS A 191 -7.50 10.64 -16.87
C LYS A 191 -8.59 10.42 -15.84
N ILE A 192 -8.58 9.29 -15.12
CA ILE A 192 -9.52 9.02 -14.01
C ILE A 192 -9.42 10.15 -12.97
N LYS A 193 -8.19 10.45 -12.49
CA LYS A 193 -7.95 11.54 -11.53
C LYS A 193 -8.52 12.88 -12.03
N ARG A 194 -8.18 13.29 -13.25
CA ARG A 194 -8.69 14.54 -13.82
C ARG A 194 -10.20 14.56 -13.96
N THR A 195 -10.83 13.43 -14.29
CA THR A 195 -12.28 13.32 -14.42
C THR A 195 -13.00 13.50 -13.08
N LEU A 196 -12.47 12.88 -12.02
CA LEU A 196 -12.98 13.04 -10.66
C LEU A 196 -12.75 14.48 -10.14
N ASN A 197 -11.59 15.06 -10.38
CA ASN A 197 -11.25 16.43 -10.00
C ASN A 197 -12.22 17.48 -10.59
N LYS A 198 -12.80 17.22 -11.78
CA LYS A 198 -13.82 18.10 -12.36
C LYS A 198 -15.14 18.07 -11.59
N LYS A 199 -15.42 17.00 -10.82
CA LYS A 199 -16.61 16.91 -9.98
C LYS A 199 -16.42 17.67 -8.65
N ARG A 200 -15.24 17.55 -8.05
CA ARG A 200 -14.83 18.22 -6.83
C ARG A 200 -13.31 18.25 -6.78
N GLU A 201 -12.72 19.41 -6.52
CA GLU A 201 -11.27 19.67 -6.66
C GLU A 201 -10.38 18.78 -5.79
N ASP A 202 -10.89 18.27 -4.65
CA ASP A 202 -10.16 17.39 -3.73
C ASP A 202 -10.20 15.90 -4.12
N LEU A 203 -10.84 15.55 -5.25
CA LEU A 203 -10.99 14.13 -5.65
C LEU A 203 -9.87 13.64 -6.56
N PRO A 204 -9.48 12.37 -6.41
CA PRO A 204 -9.78 11.49 -5.27
C PRO A 204 -8.98 11.94 -4.05
N GLN A 205 -9.55 11.86 -2.86
CA GLN A 205 -8.85 12.24 -1.64
C GLN A 205 -7.71 11.27 -1.32
N GLU A 206 -7.91 10.00 -1.66
CA GLU A 206 -6.92 8.96 -1.42
C GLU A 206 -6.49 8.30 -2.73
N ILE A 207 -5.21 8.36 -3.03
CA ILE A 207 -4.58 7.63 -4.13
C ILE A 207 -3.60 6.64 -3.51
N LEU A 208 -4.02 5.38 -3.40
CA LEU A 208 -3.30 4.36 -2.68
C LEU A 208 -2.57 3.41 -3.64
N ILE A 209 -1.25 3.35 -3.53
CA ILE A 209 -0.49 2.36 -4.26
C ILE A 209 -0.50 1.02 -3.51
N VAL A 210 -0.86 -0.04 -4.23
CA VAL A 210 -0.80 -1.41 -3.71
C VAL A 210 0.51 -2.04 -4.13
N ILE A 211 1.32 -2.44 -3.15
CA ILE A 211 2.66 -3.01 -3.32
C ILE A 211 2.69 -4.42 -2.74
N ASP A 212 3.31 -5.32 -3.48
CA ASP A 212 3.62 -6.67 -3.02
C ASP A 212 4.96 -6.66 -2.27
N ALA A 213 4.96 -7.02 -0.99
CA ALA A 213 6.16 -7.06 -0.16
C ALA A 213 7.24 -8.02 -0.66
N THR A 214 6.89 -8.95 -1.58
CA THR A 214 7.86 -9.90 -2.17
C THR A 214 8.63 -9.33 -3.36
N THR A 215 8.26 -8.13 -3.85
CA THR A 215 8.84 -7.55 -5.08
C THR A 215 10.24 -6.94 -4.87
N GLY A 216 10.65 -6.72 -3.61
CA GLY A 216 11.95 -6.13 -3.28
C GLY A 216 12.12 -4.72 -3.87
N GLN A 217 13.35 -4.37 -4.26
CA GLN A 217 13.73 -3.03 -4.74
C GLN A 217 12.92 -2.53 -5.96
N ASN A 218 12.34 -3.44 -6.76
CA ASN A 218 11.46 -3.05 -7.87
C ASN A 218 10.22 -2.27 -7.40
N ALA A 219 9.79 -2.45 -6.14
CA ALA A 219 8.68 -1.70 -5.56
C ALA A 219 8.98 -0.20 -5.47
N ILE A 220 10.21 0.19 -5.15
CA ILE A 220 10.63 1.60 -5.07
C ILE A 220 10.43 2.31 -6.41
N HIS A 221 10.86 1.69 -7.50
CA HIS A 221 10.70 2.25 -8.85
C HIS A 221 9.21 2.35 -9.24
N GLN A 222 8.38 1.39 -8.84
CA GLN A 222 6.93 1.49 -9.06
C GLN A 222 6.36 2.70 -8.32
N VAL A 223 6.66 2.86 -7.03
CA VAL A 223 6.19 4.01 -6.24
C VAL A 223 6.63 5.33 -6.88
N GLU A 224 7.88 5.43 -7.31
CA GLU A 224 8.42 6.62 -7.97
C GLU A 224 7.59 7.03 -9.19
N ILE A 225 7.35 6.11 -10.13
CA ILE A 225 6.58 6.37 -11.35
C ILE A 225 5.14 6.78 -11.04
N PHE A 226 4.49 6.04 -10.13
CA PHE A 226 3.10 6.34 -9.77
C PHE A 226 2.99 7.65 -8.99
N ASN A 227 3.94 7.93 -8.08
CA ASN A 227 3.92 9.15 -7.27
C ASN A 227 4.15 10.40 -8.13
N GLU A 228 5.12 10.37 -9.03
CA GLU A 228 5.40 11.46 -9.97
C GLU A 228 4.18 11.83 -10.81
N LYS A 229 3.43 10.84 -11.29
CA LYS A 229 2.30 11.07 -12.19
C LYS A 229 0.99 11.39 -11.48
N LEU A 230 0.77 10.79 -10.32
CA LEU A 230 -0.54 10.83 -9.66
C LEU A 230 -0.54 11.57 -8.33
N GLY A 231 0.61 11.74 -7.66
CA GLY A 231 0.67 12.26 -6.29
C GLY A 231 -0.02 11.30 -5.33
N LEU A 232 0.68 10.23 -4.96
CA LEU A 232 0.18 9.21 -4.03
C LEU A 232 -0.09 9.82 -2.65
N THR A 233 -1.11 9.32 -1.95
CA THR A 233 -1.43 9.73 -0.57
C THR A 233 -1.09 8.67 0.46
N GLY A 234 -0.88 7.42 0.01
CA GLY A 234 -0.56 6.34 0.93
C GLY A 234 -0.23 5.02 0.24
N ILE A 235 0.19 4.07 1.06
CA ILE A 235 0.64 2.74 0.64
C ILE A 235 -0.26 1.67 1.25
N VAL A 236 -0.56 0.66 0.44
CA VAL A 236 -1.12 -0.62 0.87
C VAL A 236 -0.09 -1.70 0.61
N LEU A 237 0.44 -2.30 1.67
CA LEU A 237 1.45 -3.35 1.57
C LEU A 237 0.78 -4.73 1.65
N THR A 238 0.97 -5.59 0.65
CA THR A 238 0.35 -6.92 0.57
C THR A 238 1.36 -8.05 0.74
N LYS A 239 0.86 -9.26 0.98
CA LYS A 239 1.64 -10.52 1.07
C LYS A 239 2.74 -10.53 2.14
N MET A 240 2.55 -9.77 3.21
CA MET A 240 3.50 -9.71 4.33
C MET A 240 3.66 -11.05 5.06
N ASP A 241 2.67 -11.92 4.98
CA ASP A 241 2.67 -13.27 5.54
C ASP A 241 3.60 -14.23 4.79
N GLY A 242 3.89 -13.97 3.53
CA GLY A 242 4.69 -14.81 2.64
C GLY A 242 6.19 -14.50 2.61
N THR A 243 6.65 -13.41 3.21
CA THR A 243 8.02 -12.92 3.01
C THR A 243 8.78 -12.61 4.30
N ALA A 244 10.10 -12.82 4.26
CA ALA A 244 11.05 -12.25 5.21
C ALA A 244 11.61 -10.88 4.76
N LYS A 245 11.21 -10.41 3.56
CA LYS A 245 11.75 -9.24 2.86
C LYS A 245 10.86 -8.00 2.97
N GLY A 246 10.06 -7.91 4.02
CA GLY A 246 9.18 -6.75 4.26
C GLY A 246 9.89 -5.43 4.51
N GLY A 247 11.23 -5.44 4.60
CA GLY A 247 12.04 -4.23 4.80
C GLY A 247 11.99 -3.22 3.66
N VAL A 248 11.58 -3.64 2.46
CA VAL A 248 11.41 -2.75 1.29
C VAL A 248 10.50 -1.54 1.56
N ILE A 249 9.61 -1.65 2.53
CA ILE A 249 8.73 -0.53 2.89
C ILE A 249 9.51 0.66 3.49
N LEU A 250 10.62 0.41 4.17
CA LEU A 250 11.40 1.42 4.85
C LEU A 250 12.03 2.44 3.90
N PRO A 251 12.77 2.05 2.85
CA PRO A 251 13.29 2.99 1.86
C PRO A 251 12.17 3.72 1.10
N ILE A 252 11.01 3.08 0.88
CA ILE A 252 9.87 3.71 0.24
C ILE A 252 9.32 4.83 1.12
N VAL A 253 9.02 4.55 2.39
CA VAL A 253 8.51 5.56 3.32
C VAL A 253 9.51 6.68 3.52
N ARG A 254 10.80 6.37 3.71
CA ARG A 254 11.86 7.36 3.88
C ARG A 254 12.00 8.29 2.67
N ARG A 255 11.96 7.73 1.44
CA ARG A 255 12.19 8.50 0.20
C ARG A 255 10.98 9.34 -0.20
N PHE A 256 9.77 8.79 -0.07
CA PHE A 256 8.55 9.42 -0.60
C PHE A 256 7.66 10.05 0.48
N ASN A 257 7.97 9.86 1.76
CA ASN A 257 7.18 10.33 2.90
C ASN A 257 5.69 9.94 2.80
N LEU A 258 5.42 8.70 2.39
CA LEU A 258 4.08 8.16 2.23
C LEU A 258 3.70 7.27 3.41
N PRO A 259 2.52 7.48 4.04
CA PRO A 259 2.05 6.64 5.14
C PRO A 259 1.66 5.24 4.65
N VAL A 260 1.90 4.22 5.47
CA VAL A 260 1.39 2.86 5.26
C VAL A 260 0.01 2.75 5.91
N LEU A 261 -1.05 2.79 5.09
CA LEU A 261 -2.42 2.84 5.59
C LEU A 261 -3.01 1.44 5.85
N PHE A 262 -2.64 0.46 5.05
CA PHE A 262 -3.12 -0.91 5.19
C PHE A 262 -2.01 -1.92 4.96
N VAL A 263 -2.07 -3.03 5.72
CA VAL A 263 -1.16 -4.18 5.58
C VAL A 263 -1.98 -5.45 5.37
N GLY A 264 -1.74 -6.11 4.23
CA GLY A 264 -2.36 -7.40 3.88
C GLY A 264 -1.56 -8.57 4.44
N THR A 265 -2.26 -9.46 5.10
CA THR A 265 -1.68 -10.60 5.86
C THR A 265 -2.26 -11.96 5.45
N GLY A 266 -2.61 -12.09 4.15
CA GLY A 266 -3.21 -13.31 3.59
C GLY A 266 -4.73 -13.28 3.50
#